data_fa921d17fe6de6ef3d491a4653c94f49
#
_entry.id   fa921d17fe6de6ef3d491a4653c94f49
#
_cell.length_a   1.000
_cell.length_b   1.000
_cell.length_c   1.000
_cell.angle_alpha   90.00
_cell.angle_beta   90.00
_cell.angle_gamma   90.00
#
_symmetry.space_group_name_H-M   'P 1'
#
loop_
_entity.id
_entity.type
_entity.pdbx_description
1 polymer ?
#
loop_
_entity_poly.entity_id
_entity_poly.type
_entity_poly.pdbx_seq_one_letter_code
_entity_poly.pdbx_strand_id
1 'polypeptide(L)'
;MSVEKTLRTEAAKRILVLDGAMGTMIQDYKLDEAGYRGARFDAWNREVRGNNDLLNLSQPKAVRDIHLAYFRAGADIVSTNTFSSTSIAQAYYGMQELSLIHI
;
A
#
# COMPACT_ATOMS: atom_id res chain seq x y z
N MET A 1 -21.89 -13.26 -7.44
CA MET A 1 -21.05 -13.11 -8.66
C MET A 1 -19.60 -13.05 -8.24
N SER A 2 -18.73 -13.80 -8.90
CA SER A 2 -17.30 -13.76 -8.58
C SER A 2 -16.63 -12.50 -9.15
N VAL A 3 -15.53 -12.08 -8.51
CA VAL A 3 -14.73 -10.96 -9.00
C VAL A 3 -14.17 -11.27 -10.40
N GLU A 4 -13.72 -12.51 -10.62
CA GLU A 4 -13.22 -12.91 -11.93
C GLU A 4 -14.27 -12.74 -13.03
N LYS A 5 -15.50 -13.17 -12.76
CA LYS A 5 -16.60 -13.05 -13.72
C LYS A 5 -16.89 -11.58 -14.02
N THR A 6 -16.90 -10.72 -13.00
CA THR A 6 -17.11 -9.29 -13.18
C THR A 6 -16.02 -8.68 -14.04
N LEU A 7 -14.75 -9.01 -13.76
CA LEU A 7 -13.61 -8.50 -14.53
C LEU A 7 -13.71 -8.90 -16.01
N ARG A 8 -14.00 -10.17 -16.29
CA ARG A 8 -14.12 -10.68 -17.66
C ARG A 8 -15.27 -10.00 -18.40
N THR A 9 -16.41 -9.84 -17.74
CA THR A 9 -17.59 -9.20 -18.32
C THR A 9 -17.32 -7.74 -18.67
N GLU A 10 -16.74 -7.00 -17.76
CA GLU A 10 -16.42 -5.58 -17.99
C GLU A 10 -15.31 -5.39 -19.00
N ALA A 11 -14.26 -6.22 -18.97
CA ALA A 11 -13.15 -6.14 -19.93
C ALA A 11 -13.59 -6.44 -21.36
N ALA A 12 -14.68 -7.20 -21.54
CA ALA A 12 -15.23 -7.47 -22.88
C ALA A 12 -15.97 -6.24 -23.45
N LYS A 13 -16.34 -5.28 -22.61
CA LYS A 13 -17.10 -4.09 -23.00
C LYS A 13 -16.22 -2.85 -23.18
N ARG A 14 -15.16 -2.72 -22.40
CA ARG A 14 -14.32 -1.52 -22.34
C ARG A 14 -12.94 -1.84 -21.79
N ILE A 15 -12.02 -0.90 -21.95
CA ILE A 15 -10.70 -1.00 -21.34
C ILE A 15 -10.85 -0.71 -19.83
N LEU A 16 -10.29 -1.59 -19.02
CA LEU A 16 -10.20 -1.37 -17.58
C LEU A 16 -8.92 -0.60 -17.27
N VAL A 17 -9.01 0.34 -16.36
CA VAL A 17 -7.91 1.24 -16.01
C VAL A 17 -7.34 0.84 -14.65
N LEU A 18 -6.05 0.56 -14.62
CA LEU A 18 -5.31 0.29 -13.41
C LEU A 18 -4.85 1.60 -12.77
N ASP A 19 -4.62 1.60 -11.47
CA ASP A 19 -4.08 2.77 -10.76
C ASP A 19 -2.63 3.05 -11.15
N GLY A 20 -2.09 4.15 -10.61
CA GLY A 20 -0.71 4.57 -10.81
C GLY A 20 0.16 4.36 -9.57
N ALA A 21 1.23 5.14 -9.49
CA ALA A 21 2.27 4.98 -8.48
C ALA A 21 1.78 5.29 -7.07
N MET A 22 2.00 4.37 -6.14
CA MET A 22 1.74 4.57 -4.72
C MET A 22 2.85 5.40 -4.07
N GLY A 23 4.12 5.10 -4.38
CA GLY A 23 5.26 5.78 -3.76
C GLY A 23 5.27 7.28 -3.98
N THR A 24 4.96 7.73 -5.20
CA THR A 24 4.88 9.16 -5.52
C THR A 24 3.80 9.85 -4.69
N MET A 25 2.63 9.22 -4.54
CA MET A 25 1.55 9.76 -3.73
C MET A 25 1.91 9.82 -2.24
N ILE A 26 2.64 8.82 -1.76
CA ILE A 26 3.14 8.81 -0.37
C ILE A 26 4.14 9.95 -0.15
N GLN A 27 5.00 10.23 -1.12
CA GLN A 27 5.97 11.33 -1.01
C GLN A 27 5.31 12.69 -0.77
N ASP A 28 4.12 12.91 -1.30
CA ASP A 28 3.39 14.16 -1.11
C ASP A 28 2.99 14.39 0.34
N TYR A 29 2.89 13.34 1.14
CA TYR A 29 2.61 13.45 2.59
C TYR A 29 3.83 13.92 3.38
N LYS A 30 5.04 13.82 2.82
CA LYS A 30 6.29 14.24 3.46
C LYS A 30 6.46 13.67 4.86
N LEU A 31 6.17 12.38 5.01
CA LEU A 31 6.26 11.71 6.30
C LEU A 31 7.72 11.62 6.76
N ASP A 32 7.95 11.96 8.02
CA ASP A 32 9.23 11.77 8.70
C ASP A 32 9.28 10.38 9.37
N GLU A 33 10.32 10.12 10.13
CA GLU A 33 10.45 8.84 10.85
C GLU A 33 9.24 8.60 11.76
N ALA A 34 8.81 9.61 12.52
CA ALA A 34 7.65 9.49 13.40
C ALA A 34 6.36 9.22 12.62
N GLY A 35 6.20 9.83 11.45
CA GLY A 35 5.07 9.59 10.56
C GLY A 35 5.02 8.16 10.07
N TYR A 36 6.14 7.59 9.67
CA TYR A 36 6.21 6.18 9.25
C TYR A 36 5.94 5.21 10.39
N ARG A 37 6.38 5.53 11.60
CA ARG A 37 6.11 4.69 12.78
C ARG A 37 4.64 4.71 13.19
N GLY A 38 4.03 5.88 13.16
CA GLY A 38 2.72 6.08 13.76
C GLY A 38 2.77 5.78 15.26
N ALA A 39 1.60 5.67 15.88
CA ALA A 39 1.53 5.33 17.30
C ALA A 39 1.94 3.88 17.57
N ARG A 40 1.66 2.98 16.63
CA ARG A 40 1.87 1.55 16.81
C ARG A 40 3.35 1.15 16.89
N PHE A 41 4.23 1.86 16.18
CA PHE A 41 5.64 1.51 16.08
C PHE A 41 6.57 2.61 16.61
N ASP A 42 6.07 3.50 17.47
CA ASP A 42 6.86 4.64 17.94
C ASP A 42 8.09 4.22 18.73
N ALA A 43 8.07 3.05 19.37
CA ALA A 43 9.17 2.48 20.13
C ALA A 43 9.99 1.46 19.35
N TRP A 44 9.82 1.37 18.02
CA TRP A 44 10.57 0.41 17.21
C TRP A 44 12.07 0.72 17.23
N ASN A 45 12.90 -0.35 17.25
CA ASN A 45 14.35 -0.25 17.49
C ASN A 45 15.19 0.05 16.24
N ARG A 46 14.58 0.25 15.09
CA ARG A 46 15.25 0.59 13.83
C ARG A 46 14.51 1.70 13.13
N GLU A 47 15.22 2.43 12.27
CA GLU A 47 14.56 3.39 11.39
C GLU A 47 13.65 2.67 10.40
N VAL A 48 12.44 3.19 10.23
CA VAL A 48 11.44 2.62 9.32
C VAL A 48 11.03 3.60 8.20
N ARG A 49 11.65 4.77 8.17
CA ARG A 49 11.39 5.76 7.12
C ARG A 49 11.70 5.15 5.76
N GLY A 50 10.76 5.27 4.84
CA GLY A 50 10.87 4.66 3.52
C GLY A 50 10.22 3.29 3.40
N ASN A 51 9.80 2.68 4.52
CA ASN A 51 9.05 1.43 4.50
C ASN A 51 7.58 1.71 4.17
N ASN A 52 7.29 1.94 2.90
CA ASN A 52 5.96 2.34 2.46
C ASN A 52 4.88 1.29 2.76
N ASP A 53 5.23 0.02 2.74
CA ASP A 53 4.30 -1.07 3.03
C ASP A 53 3.83 -1.03 4.48
N LEU A 54 4.70 -0.56 5.40
CA LEU A 54 4.35 -0.41 6.81
C LEU A 54 3.19 0.57 7.00
N LEU A 55 3.02 1.52 6.10
CA LEU A 55 1.96 2.53 6.20
C LEU A 55 0.56 1.92 6.17
N ASN A 56 0.40 0.69 5.66
CA ASN A 56 -0.86 -0.03 5.78
C ASN A 56 -1.28 -0.21 7.24
N LEU A 57 -0.32 -0.30 8.14
CA LEU A 57 -0.54 -0.49 9.58
C LEU A 57 -0.41 0.82 10.36
N SER A 58 0.55 1.68 10.02
CA SER A 58 0.85 2.89 10.77
C SER A 58 0.04 4.10 10.30
N GLN A 59 -0.29 4.17 9.02
CA GLN A 59 -1.06 5.29 8.43
C GLN A 59 -2.13 4.75 7.47
N PRO A 60 -3.07 3.92 7.96
CA PRO A 60 -4.06 3.30 7.08
C PRO A 60 -4.95 4.32 6.37
N LYS A 61 -5.23 5.45 7.01
CA LYS A 61 -6.02 6.51 6.40
C LYS A 61 -5.33 7.11 5.17
N ALA A 62 -4.01 7.34 5.25
CA ALA A 62 -3.25 7.88 4.13
C ALA A 62 -3.28 6.92 2.92
N VAL A 63 -3.07 5.63 3.16
CA VAL A 63 -3.15 4.61 2.11
C VAL A 63 -4.56 4.55 1.50
N ARG A 64 -5.58 4.57 2.36
CA ARG A 64 -6.97 4.60 1.90
C ARG A 64 -7.26 5.82 1.04
N ASP A 65 -6.82 6.99 1.46
CA ASP A 65 -7.07 8.23 0.74
C ASP A 65 -6.39 8.23 -0.64
N ILE A 66 -5.20 7.62 -0.74
CA ILE A 66 -4.52 7.46 -2.03
C ILE A 66 -5.33 6.56 -2.96
N HIS A 67 -5.80 5.41 -2.47
CA HIS A 67 -6.64 4.52 -3.28
C HIS A 67 -7.92 5.24 -3.72
N LEU A 68 -8.55 5.98 -2.83
CA LEU A 68 -9.75 6.75 -3.17
C LEU A 68 -9.46 7.80 -4.23
N ALA A 69 -8.31 8.46 -4.19
CA ALA A 69 -7.94 9.45 -5.20
C ALA A 69 -7.84 8.80 -6.59
N TYR A 70 -7.25 7.61 -6.68
CA TYR A 70 -7.19 6.89 -7.95
C TYR A 70 -8.57 6.44 -8.43
N PHE A 71 -9.44 5.94 -7.54
CA PHE A 71 -10.81 5.58 -7.93
C PHE A 71 -11.59 6.80 -8.41
N ARG A 72 -11.46 7.94 -7.74
CA ARG A 72 -12.14 9.18 -8.14
C ARG A 72 -11.63 9.70 -9.47
N ALA A 73 -10.37 9.43 -9.79
CA ALA A 73 -9.80 9.80 -11.09
C ALA A 73 -10.23 8.86 -12.22
N GLY A 74 -10.89 7.76 -11.91
CA GLY A 74 -11.43 6.83 -12.90
C GLY A 74 -10.78 5.46 -12.94
N ALA A 75 -9.88 5.12 -12.01
CA ALA A 75 -9.30 3.78 -11.94
C ALA A 75 -10.37 2.75 -11.59
N ASP A 76 -10.33 1.63 -12.28
CA ASP A 76 -11.22 0.49 -12.04
C ASP A 76 -10.62 -0.51 -11.06
N ILE A 77 -9.30 -0.58 -11.02
CA ILE A 77 -8.54 -1.54 -10.23
C ILE A 77 -7.41 -0.80 -9.55
N VAL A 78 -7.21 -1.06 -8.26
CA VAL A 78 -6.04 -0.54 -7.53
C VAL A 78 -5.18 -1.69 -7.05
N SER A 79 -3.86 -1.49 -7.06
CA SER A 79 -2.90 -2.44 -6.52
C SER A 79 -2.75 -2.22 -5.03
N THR A 80 -2.62 -3.29 -4.26
CA THR A 80 -2.34 -3.18 -2.83
C THR A 80 -0.97 -2.53 -2.59
N ASN A 81 -0.81 -1.89 -1.44
CA ASN A 81 0.46 -1.28 -1.04
C ASN A 81 1.37 -2.33 -0.41
N THR A 82 1.90 -3.24 -1.23
CA THR A 82 2.63 -4.42 -0.77
C THR A 82 3.86 -4.75 -1.63
N PHE A 83 4.45 -3.72 -2.23
CA PHE A 83 5.58 -3.89 -3.16
C PHE A 83 6.79 -4.58 -2.51
N SER A 84 7.07 -4.26 -1.25
CA SER A 84 8.21 -4.79 -0.49
C SER A 84 7.76 -5.61 0.72
N SER A 85 6.63 -6.29 0.64
CA SER A 85 6.04 -7.05 1.76
C SER A 85 6.57 -8.48 1.87
N THR A 86 7.75 -8.75 1.36
CA THR A 86 8.43 -10.04 1.54
C THR A 86 9.18 -10.06 2.86
N SER A 87 9.41 -11.25 3.41
CA SER A 87 10.21 -11.39 4.63
C SER A 87 11.63 -10.86 4.45
N ILE A 88 12.21 -11.07 3.28
CA ILE A 88 13.57 -10.59 2.96
C ILE A 88 13.63 -9.06 2.97
N ALA A 89 12.71 -8.39 2.28
CA ALA A 89 12.68 -6.94 2.23
C ALA A 89 12.38 -6.33 3.61
N GLN A 90 11.44 -6.90 4.35
CA GLN A 90 11.07 -6.40 5.67
C GLN A 90 12.13 -6.67 6.74
N ALA A 91 13.02 -7.65 6.52
CA ALA A 91 14.14 -7.93 7.44
C ALA A 91 15.07 -6.72 7.58
N TYR A 92 15.20 -5.89 6.57
CA TYR A 92 15.98 -4.65 6.62
C TYR A 92 15.51 -3.73 7.78
N TYR A 93 14.20 -3.75 8.07
CA TYR A 93 13.60 -2.97 9.15
C TYR A 93 13.39 -3.79 10.43
N GLY A 94 13.84 -5.04 10.45
CA GLY A 94 13.59 -5.96 11.57
C GLY A 94 12.13 -6.42 11.63
N MET A 95 11.40 -6.36 10.51
CA MET A 95 9.96 -6.60 10.45
C MET A 95 9.60 -7.80 9.57
N GLN A 96 10.48 -8.78 9.44
CA GLN A 96 10.27 -9.94 8.58
C GLN A 96 8.99 -10.72 8.92
N GLU A 97 8.52 -10.65 10.16
CA GLU A 97 7.30 -11.32 10.59
C GLU A 97 6.03 -10.61 10.15
N LEU A 98 6.14 -9.37 9.68
CA LEU A 98 5.00 -8.60 9.15
C LEU A 98 4.82 -8.77 7.64
N SER A 99 5.60 -9.64 7.00
CA SER A 99 5.50 -9.86 5.56
C SER A 99 4.18 -10.54 5.18
N LEU A 100 3.80 -10.41 3.91
CA LEU A 100 2.62 -11.08 3.36
C LEU A 100 2.68 -12.60 3.50
N ILE A 101 3.88 -13.17 3.57
CA ILE A 101 4.04 -14.61 3.70
C ILE A 101 3.46 -15.12 5.02
N HIS A 102 3.43 -14.27 6.03
CA HIS A 102 2.91 -14.63 7.35
C HIS A 102 1.47 -14.18 7.58
N ILE A 103 0.85 -13.58 6.60
CA ILE A 103 -0.55 -13.20 6.63
C ILE A 103 -1.39 -14.30 6.01
#